data_2df55291f9d8bcd20182f8de7c3f761e
#
_entry.id   2df55291f9d8bcd20182f8de7c3f761e
#
_cell.length_a   1.000
_cell.length_b   1.000
_cell.length_c   1.000
_cell.angle_alpha   90.00
_cell.angle_beta   90.00
_cell.angle_gamma   90.00
#
_symmetry.space_group_name_H-M   'P 1'
#
loop_
_entity.id
_entity.type
_entity.pdbx_description
1 polymer ?
#
loop_
_entity_poly.entity_id
_entity_poly.type
_entity_poly.pdbx_seq_one_letter_code
_entity_poly.pdbx_strand_id
1 'polypeptide(L)'
;MIYLNCAATSYKRPQCVVDAVSRALCSFGSTGRGAASAELDAARAVMVARERIALLLGFSHPERVVFTANATDALNKAILGIIEPGDHVVATDWDHNSVL
;
A
#
# COMPACT_ATOMS: atom_id res chain seq x y z
N MET A 1 13.04 4.08 25.66
CA MET A 1 11.61 4.41 25.46
C MET A 1 10.92 3.22 24.87
N ILE A 2 9.81 2.79 25.43
CA ILE A 2 8.95 1.73 24.90
C ILE A 2 7.83 2.41 24.12
N TYR A 3 7.68 2.08 22.83
CA TYR A 3 6.64 2.63 21.96
C TYR A 3 5.59 1.55 21.66
N LEU A 4 4.36 1.78 22.08
CA LEU A 4 3.26 0.80 22.02
C LEU A 4 2.16 1.19 21.01
N ASN A 5 2.37 2.22 20.18
CA ASN A 5 1.38 2.73 19.26
C ASN A 5 1.74 2.51 17.77
N CYS A 6 2.39 1.38 17.45
CA CYS A 6 2.72 1.03 16.06
C CYS A 6 1.49 0.81 15.17
N ALA A 7 0.32 0.56 15.76
CA ALA A 7 -0.93 0.47 15.01
C ALA A 7 -1.32 1.80 14.34
N ALA A 8 -1.08 2.92 15.00
CA ALA A 8 -1.31 4.23 14.42
C ALA A 8 -0.24 4.60 13.38
N THR A 9 1.03 4.43 13.74
CA THR A 9 2.16 4.63 12.81
C THR A 9 3.41 3.93 13.35
N SER A 10 4.25 3.43 12.46
CA SER A 10 5.52 2.81 12.85
C SER A 10 6.49 3.85 13.40
N TYR A 11 7.09 3.55 14.54
CA TYR A 11 8.21 4.29 15.10
C TYR A 11 9.50 3.47 14.96
N LYS A 12 10.63 4.13 14.70
CA LYS A 12 11.92 3.48 14.38
C LYS A 12 11.79 2.50 13.22
N ARG A 13 11.57 3.04 12.04
CA ARG A 13 11.60 2.24 10.81
C ARG A 13 12.95 1.55 10.65
N PRO A 14 13.00 0.30 10.16
CA PRO A 14 14.25 -0.38 9.85
C PRO A 14 15.11 0.46 8.89
N GLN A 15 16.42 0.46 9.08
CA GLN A 15 17.34 1.26 8.26
C GLN A 15 17.21 0.93 6.76
N CYS A 16 16.98 -0.34 6.41
CA CYS A 16 16.76 -0.75 5.03
C CYS A 16 15.57 -0.04 4.35
N VAL A 17 14.54 0.34 5.11
CA VAL A 17 13.39 1.10 4.59
C VAL A 17 13.80 2.54 4.29
N VAL A 18 14.54 3.17 5.21
CA VAL A 18 15.05 4.54 5.03
C VAL A 18 15.95 4.60 3.81
N ASP A 19 16.89 3.65 3.67
CA ASP A 19 17.82 3.58 2.55
C ASP A 19 17.09 3.34 1.22
N ALA A 20 16.06 2.48 1.22
CA ALA A 20 15.27 2.21 0.02
C ALA A 20 14.49 3.46 -0.45
N VAL A 21 13.87 4.19 0.48
CA VAL A 21 13.17 5.45 0.16
C VAL A 21 14.14 6.50 -0.36
N SER A 22 15.30 6.67 0.30
CA SER A 22 16.32 7.62 -0.14
C SER A 22 16.82 7.31 -1.55
N ARG A 23 17.09 6.04 -1.85
CA ARG A 23 17.49 5.62 -3.22
C ARG A 23 16.39 5.89 -4.23
N ALA A 24 15.15 5.58 -3.91
CA ALA A 24 14.02 5.80 -4.81
C ALA A 24 13.87 7.29 -5.18
N LEU A 25 13.96 8.17 -4.18
CA LEU A 25 13.88 9.64 -4.39
C LEU A 25 15.01 10.18 -5.29
N CYS A 26 16.19 9.55 -5.26
CA CYS A 26 17.34 10.00 -6.03
C CYS A 26 17.42 9.40 -7.45
N SER A 27 16.76 8.26 -7.71
CA SER A 27 17.03 7.48 -8.93
C SER A 27 15.81 7.08 -9.74
N PHE A 28 14.59 7.13 -9.19
CA PHE A 28 13.40 6.69 -9.89
C PHE A 28 12.74 7.82 -10.68
N GLY A 29 12.33 7.50 -11.91
CA GLY A 29 11.46 8.33 -12.74
C GLY A 29 9.98 7.96 -12.56
N SER A 30 9.18 8.26 -13.59
CA SER A 30 7.74 7.92 -13.60
C SER A 30 7.53 6.42 -13.76
N THR A 31 6.59 5.86 -13.01
CA THR A 31 6.24 4.43 -13.13
C THR A 31 5.34 4.10 -14.30
N GLY A 32 4.73 5.09 -14.94
CA GLY A 32 3.69 4.88 -15.96
C GLY A 32 4.03 5.36 -17.35
N ARG A 33 5.11 6.11 -17.55
CA ARG A 33 5.48 6.69 -18.85
C ARG A 33 6.98 6.79 -18.98
N GLY A 34 7.50 6.36 -20.13
CA GLY A 34 8.91 6.42 -20.45
C GLY A 34 9.55 5.04 -20.59
N ALA A 35 10.66 5.00 -21.30
CA ALA A 35 11.45 3.79 -21.55
C ALA A 35 12.91 3.93 -21.09
N ALA A 36 13.25 5.04 -20.42
CA ALA A 36 14.57 5.21 -19.85
C ALA A 36 14.76 4.30 -18.61
N SER A 37 15.99 4.08 -18.22
CA SER A 37 16.32 3.15 -17.12
C SER A 37 15.64 3.52 -15.81
N ALA A 38 15.55 4.82 -15.50
CA ALA A 38 14.95 5.30 -14.25
C ALA A 38 13.45 4.97 -14.15
N GLU A 39 12.70 5.06 -15.26
CA GLU A 39 11.28 4.70 -15.32
C GLU A 39 11.09 3.18 -15.23
N LEU A 40 11.93 2.41 -15.92
CA LEU A 40 11.89 0.95 -15.85
C LEU A 40 12.22 0.43 -14.44
N ASP A 41 13.18 1.03 -13.78
CA ASP A 41 13.55 0.66 -12.40
C ASP A 41 12.45 1.02 -11.40
N ALA A 42 11.80 2.15 -11.56
CA ALA A 42 10.62 2.53 -10.79
C ALA A 42 9.46 1.52 -10.98
N ALA A 43 9.15 1.16 -12.23
CA ALA A 43 8.11 0.19 -12.55
C ALA A 43 8.42 -1.20 -11.98
N ARG A 44 9.67 -1.66 -12.09
CA ARG A 44 10.14 -2.93 -11.48
C ARG A 44 10.00 -2.91 -9.97
N ALA A 45 10.38 -1.82 -9.30
CA ALA A 45 10.27 -1.70 -7.84
C ALA A 45 8.82 -1.85 -7.38
N VAL A 46 7.87 -1.22 -8.08
CA VAL A 46 6.43 -1.35 -7.80
C VAL A 46 5.96 -2.79 -8.01
N MET A 47 6.38 -3.44 -9.12
CA MET A 47 5.98 -4.82 -9.39
C MET A 47 6.53 -5.80 -8.36
N VAL A 48 7.81 -5.69 -8.00
CA VAL A 48 8.42 -6.50 -6.94
C VAL A 48 7.71 -6.31 -5.60
N ALA A 49 7.29 -5.09 -5.27
CA ALA A 49 6.53 -4.83 -4.05
C ALA A 49 5.16 -5.54 -4.08
N ARG A 50 4.45 -5.51 -5.22
CA ARG A 50 3.18 -6.24 -5.41
C ARG A 50 3.36 -7.75 -5.26
N GLU A 51 4.38 -8.33 -5.88
CA GLU A 51 4.72 -9.75 -5.78
C GLU A 51 4.98 -10.18 -4.33
N ARG A 52 5.74 -9.39 -3.59
CA ARG A 52 6.04 -9.67 -2.17
C ARG A 52 4.81 -9.58 -1.29
N ILE A 53 3.92 -8.61 -1.53
CA ILE A 53 2.66 -8.48 -0.80
C ILE A 53 1.73 -9.65 -1.14
N ALA A 54 1.60 -10.00 -2.41
CA ALA A 54 0.80 -11.15 -2.84
C ALA A 54 1.29 -12.46 -2.19
N LEU A 55 2.62 -12.68 -2.19
CA LEU A 55 3.23 -13.81 -1.51
C LEU A 55 2.96 -13.81 0.00
N LEU A 56 3.09 -12.66 0.68
CA LEU A 56 2.81 -12.52 2.12
C LEU A 56 1.37 -12.87 2.46
N LEU A 57 0.43 -12.50 1.58
CA LEU A 57 -1.01 -12.76 1.73
C LEU A 57 -1.44 -14.13 1.18
N GLY A 58 -0.54 -14.92 0.60
CA GLY A 58 -0.81 -16.27 0.14
C GLY A 58 -1.62 -16.35 -1.14
N PHE A 59 -1.58 -15.35 -2.02
CA PHE A 59 -2.24 -15.40 -3.32
C PHE A 59 -1.28 -15.10 -4.48
N SER A 60 -1.64 -15.55 -5.70
CA SER A 60 -0.75 -15.62 -6.87
C SER A 60 -0.99 -14.53 -7.92
N HIS A 61 -1.70 -13.45 -7.58
CA HIS A 61 -2.13 -12.39 -8.50
C HIS A 61 -1.59 -11.01 -8.09
N PRO A 62 -0.30 -10.71 -8.28
CA PRO A 62 0.30 -9.44 -7.88
C PRO A 62 -0.31 -8.23 -8.60
N GLU A 63 -0.90 -8.41 -9.79
CA GLU A 63 -1.63 -7.38 -10.52
C GLU A 63 -2.88 -6.87 -9.79
N ARG A 64 -3.40 -7.66 -8.84
CA ARG A 64 -4.54 -7.28 -7.98
C ARG A 64 -4.14 -6.49 -6.74
N VAL A 65 -2.85 -6.34 -6.48
CA VAL A 65 -2.36 -5.45 -5.40
C VAL A 65 -2.36 -4.02 -5.90
N VAL A 66 -3.16 -3.18 -5.31
CA VAL A 66 -3.27 -1.76 -5.65
C VAL A 66 -2.74 -0.91 -4.51
N PHE A 67 -1.82 0.00 -4.80
CA PHE A 67 -1.34 0.97 -3.83
C PHE A 67 -2.23 2.20 -3.80
N THR A 68 -2.48 2.71 -2.62
CA THR A 68 -3.28 3.90 -2.35
C THR A 68 -2.48 4.88 -1.49
N ALA A 69 -2.97 6.10 -1.32
CA ALA A 69 -2.28 7.12 -0.55
C ALA A 69 -2.17 6.76 0.95
N ASN A 70 -3.18 6.08 1.48
CA ASN A 70 -3.26 5.64 2.89
C ASN A 70 -4.33 4.56 3.07
N ALA A 71 -4.46 4.03 4.29
CA ALA A 71 -5.45 3.00 4.61
C ALA A 71 -6.90 3.49 4.45
N THR A 72 -7.19 4.74 4.78
CA THR A 72 -8.52 5.34 4.59
C THR A 72 -8.92 5.32 3.11
N ASP A 73 -8.03 5.75 2.23
CA ASP A 73 -8.26 5.72 0.77
C ASP A 73 -8.45 4.27 0.26
N ALA A 74 -7.67 3.32 0.79
CA ALA A 74 -7.81 1.90 0.45
C ALA A 74 -9.18 1.34 0.87
N LEU A 75 -9.59 1.58 2.11
CA LEU A 75 -10.88 1.12 2.65
C LEU A 75 -12.06 1.74 1.89
N ASN A 76 -12.03 3.04 1.66
CA ASN A 76 -13.10 3.70 0.90
C ASN A 76 -13.22 3.15 -0.53
N LYS A 77 -12.11 2.95 -1.22
CA LYS A 77 -12.11 2.34 -2.57
C LYS A 77 -12.66 0.91 -2.56
N ALA A 78 -12.29 0.11 -1.55
CA ALA A 78 -12.79 -1.26 -1.42
C ALA A 78 -14.30 -1.27 -1.10
N ILE A 79 -14.73 -0.49 -0.11
CA ILE A 79 -16.13 -0.39 0.30
C ILE A 79 -17.01 0.08 -0.86
N LEU A 80 -16.70 1.25 -1.43
CA LEU A 80 -17.47 1.84 -2.52
C LEU A 80 -17.39 1.04 -3.84
N GLY A 81 -16.37 0.22 -4.01
CA GLY A 81 -16.21 -0.62 -5.20
C GLY A 81 -16.89 -2.00 -5.11
N ILE A 82 -17.30 -2.41 -3.93
CA ILE A 82 -17.89 -3.75 -3.70
C ILE A 82 -19.35 -3.65 -3.29
N ILE A 83 -19.72 -2.65 -2.48
CA ILE A 83 -21.07 -2.52 -1.90
C ILE A 83 -22.01 -1.87 -2.91
N GLU A 84 -23.16 -2.49 -3.12
CA GLU A 84 -24.25 -2.00 -3.96
C GLU A 84 -25.45 -1.54 -3.11
N PRO A 85 -26.31 -0.66 -3.65
CA PRO A 85 -27.55 -0.28 -2.97
C PRO A 85 -28.42 -1.50 -2.62
N GLY A 86 -28.70 -1.69 -1.34
CA GLY A 86 -29.45 -2.82 -0.81
C GLY A 86 -28.60 -3.90 -0.15
N ASP A 87 -27.28 -3.82 -0.23
CA ASP A 87 -26.38 -4.72 0.48
C ASP A 87 -26.45 -4.54 2.00
N HIS A 88 -26.22 -5.63 2.72
CA HIS A 88 -26.16 -5.62 4.18
C HIS A 88 -24.72 -5.57 4.64
N VAL A 89 -24.34 -4.48 5.30
CA VAL A 89 -23.00 -4.27 5.84
C VAL A 89 -23.02 -4.35 7.36
N VAL A 90 -22.11 -5.13 7.93
CA VAL A 90 -21.93 -5.24 9.37
C VAL A 90 -20.62 -4.55 9.76
N ALA A 91 -20.71 -3.59 10.65
CA ALA A 91 -19.58 -2.87 11.24
C ALA A 91 -19.71 -2.86 12.77
N THR A 92 -18.66 -2.47 13.47
CA THR A 92 -18.66 -2.33 14.93
C THR A 92 -18.45 -0.87 15.33
N ASP A 93 -18.95 -0.47 16.49
CA ASP A 93 -18.72 0.87 17.06
C ASP A 93 -17.23 1.11 17.44
N TRP A 94 -16.41 0.06 17.35
CA TRP A 94 -14.98 0.10 17.64
C TRP A 94 -14.12 0.24 16.38
N ASP A 95 -14.73 0.20 15.20
CA ASP A 95 -14.01 0.38 13.96
C ASP A 95 -13.46 1.80 13.83
N HIS A 96 -12.38 1.93 13.09
CA HIS A 96 -11.82 3.23 12.80
C HIS A 96 -12.80 4.04 11.92
N ASN A 97 -12.88 5.36 12.15
CA ASN A 97 -13.76 6.26 11.39
C ASN A 97 -13.56 6.26 9.87
N SER A 98 -12.54 5.61 9.35
CA SER A 98 -12.38 5.35 7.91
C SER A 98 -13.28 4.24 7.36
N VAL A 99 -13.97 3.50 8.24
CA VAL A 99 -14.94 2.45 7.90
C VAL A 99 -16.38 2.95 8.10
N LEU A 100 -16.57 3.88 9.03
CA LEU A 100 -17.84 4.54 9.35
C LEU A 100 -18.13 5.70 8.39
#